data_63c90f24b71c25e36cc5ee2769e77b1e
#
_entry.id   63c90f24b71c25e36cc5ee2769e77b1e
#
_cell.length_a   1.000
_cell.length_b   1.000
_cell.length_c   1.000
_cell.angle_alpha   90.00
_cell.angle_beta   90.00
_cell.angle_gamma   90.00
#
_symmetry.space_group_name_H-M   'P 1'
#
loop_
_entity.id
_entity.type
_entity.pdbx_description
1 polymer ?
#
loop_
_entity_poly.entity_id
_entity_poly.type
_entity_poly.pdbx_seq_one_letter_code
_entity_poly.pdbx_strand_id
1 'polypeptide(L)'
;MRELIFTQDKQGYRYNIDTFLLFDFASGAKFKGRVLDVGCGCGIVGILLKENFPNIELSLLDIMQQNCDLSKRNLAQNTLQARVICADFADFKSDEKFDFIISNPPFYRQGALQSENELVKAGKSSHSLSLASFVNASNALLKPNGTLCFCYEVGALQELCTLLSGAKLKLTRLKFVHTNARQRARLVLVETKKGSKSPCELQNPLFVYENDELSAKMQEIYTTIKVKSVDL
;
A
#
# COMPACT_ATOMS: atom_id res chain seq x y z
N MET A 1 -0.58 19.85 0.58
CA MET A 1 -0.39 19.21 1.91
C MET A 1 0.65 20.00 2.71
N ARG A 2 0.53 20.04 4.05
CA ARG A 2 1.63 20.50 4.91
C ARG A 2 2.81 19.52 4.82
N GLU A 3 3.99 19.93 5.23
CA GLU A 3 5.13 19.01 5.34
C GLU A 3 4.94 18.07 6.53
N LEU A 4 5.09 16.76 6.28
CA LEU A 4 5.02 15.72 7.29
C LEU A 4 6.42 15.18 7.59
N ILE A 5 6.68 14.86 8.86
CA ILE A 5 7.96 14.32 9.31
C ILE A 5 7.78 12.82 9.59
N PHE A 6 8.63 12.00 8.98
CA PHE A 6 8.64 10.56 9.20
C PHE A 6 9.98 10.07 9.73
N THR A 7 9.91 9.47 10.89
CA THR A 7 11.03 8.69 11.44
C THR A 7 11.03 7.31 10.81
N GLN A 8 12.20 6.85 10.39
CA GLN A 8 12.45 5.52 9.83
C GLN A 8 13.63 4.85 10.54
N ASP A 9 13.64 3.52 10.57
CA ASP A 9 14.79 2.76 11.03
C ASP A 9 15.82 2.63 9.90
N LYS A 10 17.09 2.91 10.19
CA LYS A 10 18.19 2.72 9.24
C LYS A 10 18.38 1.27 8.82
N GLN A 11 18.11 0.32 9.71
CA GLN A 11 18.28 -1.12 9.47
C GLN A 11 16.95 -1.83 9.10
N GLY A 12 15.81 -1.14 9.23
CA GLY A 12 14.48 -1.67 8.98
C GLY A 12 14.00 -1.50 7.53
N TYR A 13 12.71 -1.80 7.32
CA TYR A 13 12.03 -1.47 6.07
C TYR A 13 11.90 0.05 5.94
N ARG A 14 12.31 0.57 4.80
CA ARG A 14 12.17 1.99 4.46
C ARG A 14 11.15 2.13 3.35
N TYR A 15 10.29 3.15 3.45
CA TYR A 15 9.38 3.46 2.37
C TYR A 15 10.15 3.89 1.12
N ASN A 16 9.62 3.56 -0.02
CA ASN A 16 10.21 3.81 -1.32
C ASN A 16 9.22 4.56 -2.22
N ILE A 17 9.61 4.75 -3.47
CA ILE A 17 8.79 5.41 -4.50
C ILE A 17 7.41 4.76 -4.66
N ASP A 18 7.29 3.43 -4.49
CA ASP A 18 6.03 2.69 -4.67
C ASP A 18 4.96 3.17 -3.68
N THR A 19 5.38 3.58 -2.47
CA THR A 19 4.53 4.19 -1.45
C THR A 19 3.86 5.47 -1.96
N PHE A 20 4.62 6.35 -2.61
CA PHE A 20 4.08 7.60 -3.15
C PHE A 20 3.22 7.38 -4.38
N LEU A 21 3.58 6.42 -5.21
CA LEU A 21 2.79 6.01 -6.37
C LEU A 21 1.43 5.43 -5.94
N LEU A 22 1.43 4.59 -4.90
CA LEU A 22 0.21 4.04 -4.34
C LEU A 22 -0.68 5.12 -3.74
N PHE A 23 -0.09 6.06 -2.98
CA PHE A 23 -0.83 7.19 -2.41
C PHE A 23 -1.44 8.07 -3.51
N ASP A 24 -0.68 8.46 -4.55
CA ASP A 24 -1.19 9.25 -5.69
C ASP A 24 -2.35 8.53 -6.39
N PHE A 25 -2.17 7.25 -6.69
CA PHE A 25 -3.19 6.45 -7.32
C PHE A 25 -4.46 6.34 -6.45
N ALA A 26 -4.31 6.07 -5.17
CA ALA A 26 -5.42 5.94 -4.24
C ALA A 26 -6.14 7.27 -4.02
N SER A 27 -5.42 8.41 -3.99
CA SER A 27 -5.97 9.75 -3.76
C SER A 27 -6.98 10.19 -4.82
N GLY A 28 -7.01 9.56 -5.99
CA GLY A 28 -8.07 9.73 -6.97
C GLY A 28 -9.44 9.20 -6.52
N ALA A 29 -9.50 8.39 -5.44
CA ALA A 29 -10.75 7.93 -4.85
C ALA A 29 -11.27 8.91 -3.78
N LYS A 30 -12.57 8.85 -3.51
CA LYS A 30 -13.19 9.61 -2.40
C LYS A 30 -13.11 8.78 -1.12
N PHE A 31 -12.14 9.10 -0.27
CA PHE A 31 -12.00 8.44 1.03
C PHE A 31 -13.04 8.95 2.04
N LYS A 32 -13.72 8.04 2.69
CA LYS A 32 -14.64 8.31 3.81
C LYS A 32 -14.78 7.06 4.69
N GLY A 33 -15.17 7.27 5.94
CA GLY A 33 -15.40 6.18 6.88
C GLY A 33 -14.11 5.52 7.35
N ARG A 34 -14.13 4.21 7.52
CA ARG A 34 -13.04 3.43 8.11
C ARG A 34 -12.03 2.98 7.06
N VAL A 35 -10.77 3.32 7.27
CA VAL A 35 -9.64 2.98 6.40
C VAL A 35 -8.65 2.12 7.18
N LEU A 36 -8.19 1.02 6.59
CA LEU A 36 -7.14 0.16 7.12
C LEU A 36 -5.94 0.19 6.17
N ASP A 37 -4.78 0.57 6.71
CA ASP A 37 -3.48 0.43 6.05
C ASP A 37 -2.82 -0.85 6.55
N VAL A 38 -2.64 -1.83 5.64
CA VAL A 38 -2.14 -3.17 5.95
C VAL A 38 -0.67 -3.30 5.60
N GLY A 39 0.13 -3.79 6.54
CA GLY A 39 1.59 -3.79 6.41
C GLY A 39 2.11 -2.35 6.38
N CYS A 40 1.60 -1.52 7.28
CA CYS A 40 1.78 -0.07 7.24
C CYS A 40 3.24 0.39 7.41
N GLY A 41 4.14 -0.48 7.90
CA GLY A 41 5.52 -0.11 8.19
C GLY A 41 5.58 1.06 9.18
N CYS A 42 6.22 2.15 8.80
CA CYS A 42 6.26 3.37 9.60
C CYS A 42 4.96 4.21 9.52
N GLY A 43 3.90 3.69 8.91
CA GLY A 43 2.58 4.31 8.80
C GLY A 43 2.42 5.32 7.67
N ILE A 44 3.38 5.43 6.76
CA ILE A 44 3.45 6.55 5.82
C ILE A 44 2.22 6.67 4.90
N VAL A 45 1.73 5.57 4.29
CA VAL A 45 0.57 5.63 3.38
C VAL A 45 -0.68 6.09 4.14
N GLY A 46 -0.98 5.46 5.26
CA GLY A 46 -2.14 5.79 6.07
C GLY A 46 -2.07 7.22 6.63
N ILE A 47 -0.91 7.67 7.09
CA ILE A 47 -0.72 9.03 7.63
C ILE A 47 -0.89 10.09 6.54
N LEU A 48 -0.36 9.86 5.33
CA LEU A 48 -0.60 10.71 4.16
C LEU A 48 -2.09 10.78 3.81
N LEU A 49 -2.79 9.64 3.85
CA LEU A 49 -4.24 9.61 3.62
C LEU A 49 -5.00 10.37 4.71
N LYS A 50 -4.63 10.21 5.99
CA LYS A 50 -5.27 10.93 7.10
C LYS A 50 -5.08 12.43 7.02
N GLU A 51 -3.91 12.90 6.60
CA GLU A 51 -3.65 14.32 6.37
C GLU A 51 -4.49 14.87 5.22
N ASN A 52 -4.59 14.12 4.12
CA ASN A 52 -5.33 14.56 2.92
C ASN A 52 -6.86 14.43 3.07
N PHE A 53 -7.30 13.47 3.89
CA PHE A 53 -8.72 13.18 4.17
C PHE A 53 -8.98 13.16 5.68
N PRO A 54 -9.05 14.32 6.35
CA PRO A 54 -9.06 14.40 7.83
C PRO A 54 -10.22 13.65 8.51
N ASN A 55 -11.32 13.44 7.78
CA ASN A 55 -12.54 12.83 8.32
C ASN A 55 -12.55 11.29 8.26
N ILE A 56 -11.48 10.63 7.79
CA ILE A 56 -11.40 9.16 7.84
C ILE A 56 -11.08 8.66 9.25
N GLU A 57 -11.60 7.49 9.59
CA GLU A 57 -11.20 6.71 10.77
C GLU A 57 -10.08 5.76 10.36
N LEU A 58 -8.83 6.17 10.60
CA LEU A 58 -7.65 5.42 10.17
C LEU A 58 -7.26 4.36 11.19
N SER A 59 -6.99 3.15 10.70
CA SER A 59 -6.28 2.09 11.41
C SER A 59 -5.00 1.72 10.65
N LEU A 60 -3.89 1.59 11.35
CA LEU A 60 -2.60 1.14 10.84
C LEU A 60 -2.32 -0.25 11.40
N LEU A 61 -2.08 -1.24 10.55
CA LEU A 61 -1.81 -2.61 10.97
C LEU A 61 -0.46 -3.08 10.43
N ASP A 62 0.37 -3.61 11.31
CA ASP A 62 1.62 -4.27 10.96
C ASP A 62 1.85 -5.46 11.89
N ILE A 63 2.56 -6.48 11.41
CA ILE A 63 2.92 -7.65 12.22
C ILE A 63 4.09 -7.36 13.15
N MET A 64 4.97 -6.42 12.79
CA MET A 64 6.17 -6.10 13.54
C MET A 64 5.90 -5.02 14.59
N GLN A 65 6.14 -5.33 15.86
CA GLN A 65 6.00 -4.36 16.96
C GLN A 65 6.82 -3.07 16.73
N GLN A 66 8.03 -3.20 16.19
CA GLN A 66 8.89 -2.07 15.85
C GLN A 66 8.22 -1.10 14.85
N ASN A 67 7.55 -1.63 13.82
CA ASN A 67 6.80 -0.83 12.85
C ASN A 67 5.59 -0.14 13.50
N CYS A 68 4.89 -0.85 14.38
CA CYS A 68 3.79 -0.28 15.15
C CYS A 68 4.25 0.90 16.02
N ASP A 69 5.41 0.78 16.67
CA ASP A 69 5.95 1.85 17.52
C ASP A 69 6.45 3.04 16.68
N LEU A 70 7.04 2.79 15.50
CA LEU A 70 7.36 3.84 14.52
C LEU A 70 6.10 4.57 14.04
N SER A 71 5.04 3.83 13.74
CA SER A 71 3.74 4.41 13.32
C SER A 71 3.14 5.31 14.39
N LYS A 72 3.16 4.88 15.66
CA LYS A 72 2.70 5.71 16.79
C LYS A 72 3.52 7.00 16.93
N ARG A 73 4.86 6.88 16.82
CA ARG A 73 5.76 8.02 16.85
C ARG A 73 5.47 9.00 15.72
N ASN A 74 5.30 8.51 14.49
CA ASN A 74 5.03 9.33 13.32
C ASN A 74 3.66 10.01 13.39
N LEU A 75 2.64 9.34 13.93
CA LEU A 75 1.35 9.97 14.23
C LEU A 75 1.51 11.12 15.22
N ALA A 76 2.22 10.89 16.32
CA ALA A 76 2.44 11.92 17.36
C ALA A 76 3.22 13.13 16.82
N GLN A 77 4.31 12.89 16.07
CA GLN A 77 5.12 13.95 15.46
C GLN A 77 4.32 14.83 14.50
N ASN A 78 3.34 14.25 13.82
CA ASN A 78 2.49 14.95 12.87
C ASN A 78 1.15 15.42 13.48
N THR A 79 0.95 15.26 14.78
CA THR A 79 -0.28 15.67 15.47
C THR A 79 -1.54 15.06 14.84
N LEU A 80 -1.42 13.79 14.42
CA LEU A 80 -2.51 13.01 13.82
C LEU A 80 -2.88 11.86 14.74
N GLN A 81 -4.11 11.39 14.62
CA GLN A 81 -4.64 10.27 15.39
C GLN A 81 -5.09 9.13 14.50
N ALA A 82 -4.69 7.92 14.83
CA ALA A 82 -5.13 6.67 14.24
C ALA A 82 -5.02 5.54 15.26
N ARG A 83 -5.75 4.46 15.03
CA ARG A 83 -5.58 3.22 15.77
C ARG A 83 -4.38 2.46 15.20
N VAL A 84 -3.41 2.07 16.03
CA VAL A 84 -2.28 1.22 15.62
C VAL A 84 -2.50 -0.19 16.17
N ILE A 85 -2.43 -1.18 15.30
CA ILE A 85 -2.73 -2.59 15.58
C ILE A 85 -1.49 -3.41 15.25
N CYS A 86 -0.95 -4.13 16.24
CA CYS A 86 0.15 -5.07 16.02
C CYS A 86 -0.45 -6.48 15.92
N ALA A 87 -0.57 -7.00 14.69
CA ALA A 87 -1.17 -8.30 14.43
C ALA A 87 -0.75 -8.87 13.08
N ASP A 88 -0.80 -10.19 12.93
CA ASP A 88 -0.73 -10.83 11.62
C ASP A 88 -2.05 -10.58 10.87
N PHE A 89 -1.96 -10.00 9.68
CA PHE A 89 -3.14 -9.69 8.87
C PHE A 89 -3.89 -10.93 8.41
N ALA A 90 -3.21 -12.06 8.20
CA ALA A 90 -3.85 -13.30 7.79
C ALA A 90 -4.83 -13.80 8.85
N ASP A 91 -4.51 -13.61 10.13
CA ASP A 91 -5.30 -14.05 11.27
C ASP A 91 -6.16 -12.93 11.87
N PHE A 92 -5.97 -11.69 11.44
CA PHE A 92 -6.67 -10.52 11.99
C PHE A 92 -8.17 -10.60 11.71
N LYS A 93 -8.95 -10.55 12.78
CA LYS A 93 -10.40 -10.51 12.75
C LYS A 93 -10.91 -9.25 13.42
N SER A 94 -11.95 -8.68 12.85
CA SER A 94 -12.63 -7.52 13.40
C SER A 94 -14.12 -7.60 13.10
N ASP A 95 -14.95 -7.30 14.09
CA ASP A 95 -16.38 -7.11 13.90
C ASP A 95 -16.67 -5.83 13.10
N GLU A 96 -15.78 -4.86 13.23
CA GLU A 96 -15.82 -3.63 12.44
C GLU A 96 -15.26 -3.86 11.05
N LYS A 97 -16.05 -3.53 10.04
CA LYS A 97 -15.65 -3.64 8.63
C LYS A 97 -15.18 -2.27 8.12
N PHE A 98 -14.29 -2.33 7.13
CA PHE A 98 -13.66 -1.16 6.55
C PHE A 98 -14.33 -0.75 5.23
N ASP A 99 -14.42 0.56 5.02
CA ASP A 99 -14.87 1.13 3.75
C ASP A 99 -13.73 1.06 2.71
N PHE A 100 -12.48 1.13 3.20
CA PHE A 100 -11.29 1.12 2.36
C PHE A 100 -10.15 0.35 3.03
N ILE A 101 -9.49 -0.51 2.28
CA ILE A 101 -8.24 -1.16 2.68
C ILE A 101 -7.16 -0.75 1.68
N ILE A 102 -6.02 -0.31 2.19
CA ILE A 102 -4.85 0.01 1.38
C ILE A 102 -3.65 -0.80 1.83
N SER A 103 -2.77 -1.17 0.90
CA SER A 103 -1.55 -1.90 1.24
C SER A 103 -0.46 -1.68 0.18
N ASN A 104 0.77 -1.51 0.66
CA ASN A 104 1.98 -1.72 -0.12
C ASN A 104 2.67 -2.99 0.41
N PRO A 105 2.15 -4.18 0.07
CA PRO A 105 2.62 -5.42 0.67
C PRO A 105 4.03 -5.75 0.20
N PRO A 106 4.84 -6.43 1.04
CA PRO A 106 6.13 -6.92 0.59
C PRO A 106 5.93 -7.95 -0.53
N PHE A 107 6.69 -7.79 -1.64
CA PHE A 107 6.65 -8.72 -2.77
C PHE A 107 7.50 -9.94 -2.47
N TYR A 108 6.87 -11.07 -2.13
CA TYR A 108 7.56 -12.34 -1.97
C TYR A 108 7.45 -13.16 -3.26
N ARG A 109 8.52 -13.19 -4.05
CA ARG A 109 8.63 -14.12 -5.18
C ARG A 109 8.96 -15.52 -4.65
N GLN A 110 8.07 -16.48 -4.85
CA GLN A 110 8.46 -17.87 -4.78
C GLN A 110 9.44 -18.15 -5.94
N GLY A 111 10.71 -18.41 -5.60
CA GLY A 111 11.73 -18.80 -6.58
C GLY A 111 12.59 -17.67 -7.18
N ALA A 112 12.47 -16.44 -6.75
CA ALA A 112 13.45 -15.41 -7.10
C ALA A 112 14.72 -15.57 -6.26
N LEU A 113 15.91 -15.43 -6.88
CA LEU A 113 17.18 -15.25 -6.18
C LEU A 113 17.09 -13.95 -5.38
N GLN A 114 16.75 -14.09 -4.11
CA GLN A 114 16.72 -12.97 -3.17
C GLN A 114 18.18 -12.64 -2.80
N SER A 115 18.48 -11.36 -2.61
CA SER A 115 19.75 -10.98 -2.01
C SER A 115 19.86 -11.59 -0.61
N GLU A 116 21.07 -11.91 -0.15
CA GLU A 116 21.29 -12.49 1.19
C GLU A 116 20.61 -11.67 2.30
N ASN A 117 20.55 -10.35 2.13
CA ASN A 117 19.85 -9.45 3.05
C ASN A 117 18.31 -9.59 3.03
N GLU A 118 17.71 -9.93 1.90
CA GLU A 118 16.27 -10.20 1.79
C GLU A 118 15.92 -11.58 2.33
N LEU A 119 16.78 -12.58 2.11
CA LEU A 119 16.64 -13.92 2.69
C LEU A 119 16.75 -13.89 4.22
N VAL A 120 17.65 -13.09 4.78
CA VAL A 120 17.79 -12.91 6.24
C VAL A 120 16.58 -12.19 6.83
N LYS A 121 16.00 -11.23 6.11
CA LYS A 121 14.75 -10.55 6.53
C LYS A 121 13.53 -11.47 6.42
N ALA A 122 13.42 -12.26 5.35
CA ALA A 122 12.37 -13.25 5.16
C ALA A 122 12.49 -14.45 6.12
N GLY A 123 13.71 -14.89 6.45
CA GLY A 123 13.94 -15.98 7.40
C GLY A 123 13.70 -15.60 8.86
N LYS A 124 13.66 -14.31 9.19
CA LYS A 124 13.25 -13.81 10.52
C LYS A 124 11.74 -13.62 10.66
N SER A 125 11.00 -13.56 9.57
CA SER A 125 9.53 -13.54 9.57
C SER A 125 9.01 -14.87 9.01
N SER A 126 8.75 -15.84 9.89
CA SER A 126 8.10 -17.11 9.55
C SER A 126 6.66 -16.95 9.00
N HIS A 127 6.23 -15.74 8.73
CA HIS A 127 4.87 -15.38 8.36
C HIS A 127 4.90 -14.49 7.11
N SER A 128 5.21 -15.10 5.95
CA SER A 128 5.01 -14.41 4.66
C SER A 128 3.52 -14.41 4.33
N LEU A 129 2.90 -13.24 4.28
CA LEU A 129 1.52 -13.08 3.85
C LEU A 129 1.42 -13.46 2.36
N SER A 130 0.81 -14.62 2.06
CA SER A 130 0.57 -15.02 0.67
C SER A 130 -0.44 -14.09 0.01
N LEU A 131 -0.36 -13.94 -1.33
CA LEU A 131 -1.34 -13.14 -2.09
C LEU A 131 -2.77 -13.65 -1.86
N ALA A 132 -2.97 -14.96 -1.80
CA ALA A 132 -4.26 -15.57 -1.52
C ALA A 132 -4.78 -15.20 -0.12
N SER A 133 -3.95 -15.29 0.91
CA SER A 133 -4.31 -14.90 2.29
C SER A 133 -4.63 -13.40 2.35
N PHE A 134 -3.83 -12.55 1.69
CA PHE A 134 -4.07 -11.11 1.62
C PHE A 134 -5.43 -10.78 1.00
N VAL A 135 -5.74 -11.36 -0.16
CA VAL A 135 -7.00 -11.13 -0.87
C VAL A 135 -8.20 -11.62 -0.04
N ASN A 136 -8.11 -12.81 0.55
CA ASN A 136 -9.18 -13.40 1.36
C ASN A 136 -9.43 -12.60 2.65
N ALA A 137 -8.39 -12.24 3.39
CA ALA A 137 -8.51 -11.43 4.60
C ALA A 137 -9.06 -10.03 4.28
N SER A 138 -8.60 -9.40 3.19
CA SER A 138 -9.14 -8.12 2.73
C SER A 138 -10.62 -8.23 2.41
N ASN A 139 -11.03 -9.25 1.67
CA ASN A 139 -12.46 -9.46 1.36
C ASN A 139 -13.31 -9.68 2.61
N ALA A 140 -12.79 -10.43 3.60
CA ALA A 140 -13.50 -10.68 4.85
C ALA A 140 -13.71 -9.39 5.69
N LEU A 141 -12.74 -8.47 5.64
CA LEU A 141 -12.75 -7.21 6.40
C LEU A 141 -13.45 -6.05 5.69
N LEU A 142 -13.63 -6.11 4.38
CA LEU A 142 -14.33 -5.07 3.62
C LEU A 142 -15.84 -5.11 3.83
N LYS A 143 -16.43 -3.91 3.96
CA LYS A 143 -17.88 -3.72 3.85
C LYS A 143 -18.38 -4.08 2.44
N PRO A 144 -19.69 -4.34 2.25
CA PRO A 144 -20.29 -4.31 0.92
C PRO A 144 -19.95 -2.98 0.20
N ASN A 145 -19.54 -3.06 -1.06
CA ASN A 145 -19.03 -1.92 -1.85
C ASN A 145 -17.74 -1.29 -1.32
N GLY A 146 -17.07 -1.88 -0.33
CA GLY A 146 -15.75 -1.46 0.14
C GLY A 146 -14.68 -1.64 -0.93
N THR A 147 -13.64 -0.83 -0.85
CA THR A 147 -12.54 -0.76 -1.83
C THR A 147 -11.26 -1.34 -1.24
N LEU A 148 -10.56 -2.19 -2.01
CA LEU A 148 -9.19 -2.61 -1.75
C LEU A 148 -8.28 -1.95 -2.80
N CYS A 149 -7.28 -1.21 -2.33
CA CYS A 149 -6.28 -0.55 -3.18
C CYS A 149 -4.88 -0.99 -2.75
N PHE A 150 -4.08 -1.46 -3.69
CA PHE A 150 -2.72 -1.92 -3.38
C PHE A 150 -1.83 -1.89 -4.63
N CYS A 151 -0.53 -2.00 -4.42
CA CYS A 151 0.40 -2.24 -5.51
C CYS A 151 0.92 -3.67 -5.47
N TYR A 152 1.27 -4.21 -6.63
CA TYR A 152 1.84 -5.55 -6.73
C TYR A 152 2.76 -5.68 -7.95
N GLU A 153 3.59 -6.74 -7.98
CA GLU A 153 4.44 -7.00 -9.14
C GLU A 153 3.62 -7.46 -10.35
N VAL A 154 4.00 -7.00 -11.53
CA VAL A 154 3.28 -7.34 -12.78
C VAL A 154 3.37 -8.84 -13.11
N GLY A 155 4.47 -9.51 -12.73
CA GLY A 155 4.65 -10.94 -12.97
C GLY A 155 3.57 -11.83 -12.37
N ALA A 156 2.93 -11.39 -11.28
CA ALA A 156 1.86 -12.11 -10.61
C ALA A 156 0.44 -11.73 -11.11
N LEU A 157 0.32 -10.93 -12.18
CA LEU A 157 -0.97 -10.38 -12.61
C LEU A 157 -2.03 -11.46 -12.90
N GLN A 158 -1.64 -12.58 -13.49
CA GLN A 158 -2.57 -13.67 -13.79
C GLN A 158 -3.12 -14.31 -12.49
N GLU A 159 -2.25 -14.62 -11.54
CA GLU A 159 -2.63 -15.15 -10.24
C GLU A 159 -3.53 -14.16 -9.51
N LEU A 160 -3.13 -12.89 -9.50
CA LEU A 160 -3.88 -11.81 -8.89
C LEU A 160 -5.31 -11.70 -9.43
N CYS A 161 -5.48 -11.68 -10.75
CA CYS A 161 -6.81 -11.62 -11.38
C CYS A 161 -7.68 -12.83 -11.01
N THR A 162 -7.07 -14.02 -10.94
CA THR A 162 -7.76 -15.26 -10.56
C THR A 162 -8.26 -15.18 -9.11
N LEU A 163 -7.39 -14.78 -8.18
CA LEU A 163 -7.72 -14.66 -6.76
C LEU A 163 -8.79 -13.60 -6.50
N LEU A 164 -8.66 -12.43 -7.11
CA LEU A 164 -9.63 -11.35 -6.98
C LEU A 164 -11.02 -11.77 -7.50
N SER A 165 -11.06 -12.46 -8.64
CA SER A 165 -12.31 -12.98 -9.20
C SER A 165 -12.96 -14.01 -8.26
N GLY A 166 -12.18 -14.96 -7.73
CA GLY A 166 -12.66 -15.95 -6.75
C GLY A 166 -13.20 -15.33 -5.47
N ALA A 167 -12.57 -14.24 -5.00
CA ALA A 167 -13.01 -13.49 -3.83
C ALA A 167 -14.16 -12.50 -4.11
N LYS A 168 -14.68 -12.43 -5.35
CA LYS A 168 -15.71 -11.45 -5.76
C LYS A 168 -15.29 -9.98 -5.53
N LEU A 169 -13.99 -9.72 -5.61
CA LEU A 169 -13.40 -8.39 -5.64
C LEU A 169 -13.25 -7.97 -7.12
N LYS A 170 -14.16 -7.12 -7.58
CA LYS A 170 -14.15 -6.66 -8.98
C LYS A 170 -13.06 -5.64 -9.19
N LEU A 171 -12.15 -5.87 -10.14
CA LEU A 171 -11.22 -4.85 -10.62
C LEU A 171 -12.00 -3.64 -11.12
N THR A 172 -11.70 -2.47 -10.60
CA THR A 172 -12.32 -1.19 -10.99
C THR A 172 -11.34 -0.26 -11.65
N ARG A 173 -10.04 -0.34 -11.27
CA ARG A 173 -9.02 0.52 -11.84
C ARG A 173 -7.65 -0.16 -11.80
N LEU A 174 -6.89 -0.03 -12.89
CA LEU A 174 -5.51 -0.52 -13.02
C LEU A 174 -4.62 0.57 -13.59
N LYS A 175 -3.38 0.64 -13.11
CA LYS A 175 -2.33 1.47 -13.69
C LYS A 175 -1.01 0.72 -13.65
N PHE A 176 -0.32 0.62 -14.78
CA PHE A 176 1.02 0.04 -14.86
C PHE A 176 2.08 1.11 -14.64
N VAL A 177 3.13 0.75 -13.90
CA VAL A 177 4.27 1.61 -13.63
C VAL A 177 5.51 1.02 -14.29
N HIS A 178 6.18 1.85 -15.07
CA HIS A 178 7.43 1.54 -15.75
C HIS A 178 8.56 2.39 -15.19
N THR A 179 9.76 1.87 -15.13
CA THR A 179 10.92 2.70 -14.81
C THR A 179 11.10 3.78 -15.89
N ASN A 180 11.04 3.39 -17.16
CA ASN A 180 11.02 4.28 -18.32
C ASN A 180 10.32 3.61 -19.51
N ALA A 181 10.17 4.30 -20.61
CA ALA A 181 9.47 3.79 -21.81
C ALA A 181 10.17 2.59 -22.51
N ARG A 182 11.46 2.36 -22.21
CA ARG A 182 12.24 1.26 -22.81
C ARG A 182 12.14 -0.04 -21.99
N GLN A 183 11.63 0.04 -20.76
CA GLN A 183 11.54 -1.09 -19.84
C GLN A 183 10.11 -1.58 -19.69
N ARG A 184 9.96 -2.88 -19.41
CA ARG A 184 8.65 -3.47 -19.09
C ARG A 184 8.09 -2.86 -17.80
N ALA A 185 6.77 -2.89 -17.66
CA ALA A 185 6.13 -2.54 -16.40
C ALA A 185 6.67 -3.44 -15.27
N ARG A 186 7.01 -2.84 -14.14
CA ARG A 186 7.51 -3.55 -12.96
C ARG A 186 6.44 -3.68 -11.87
N LEU A 187 5.56 -2.71 -11.78
CA LEU A 187 4.55 -2.58 -10.75
C LEU A 187 3.18 -2.36 -11.40
N VAL A 188 2.15 -2.92 -10.79
CA VAL A 188 0.76 -2.62 -11.10
C VAL A 188 0.08 -2.05 -9.85
N LEU A 189 -0.58 -0.91 -10.02
CA LEU A 189 -1.45 -0.31 -9.02
C LEU A 189 -2.87 -0.81 -9.29
N VAL A 190 -3.50 -1.35 -8.27
CA VAL A 190 -4.74 -2.11 -8.37
C VAL A 190 -5.78 -1.49 -7.45
N GLU A 191 -6.95 -1.20 -8.00
CA GLU A 191 -8.14 -0.90 -7.22
C GLU A 191 -9.22 -1.93 -7.53
N THR A 192 -9.80 -2.47 -6.48
CA THR A 192 -10.92 -3.40 -6.57
C THR A 192 -12.07 -2.93 -5.70
N LYS A 193 -13.28 -3.36 -6.02
CA LYS A 193 -14.46 -3.04 -5.23
C LYS A 193 -15.31 -4.28 -4.99
N LYS A 194 -15.65 -4.53 -3.74
CA LYS A 194 -16.47 -5.68 -3.34
C LYS A 194 -17.88 -5.56 -3.89
N GLY A 195 -18.30 -6.56 -4.67
CA GLY A 195 -19.66 -6.62 -5.22
C GLY A 195 -19.96 -5.59 -6.32
N SER A 196 -18.96 -4.87 -6.87
CA SER A 196 -19.15 -3.91 -7.95
C SER A 196 -19.53 -4.60 -9.27
N LYS A 197 -20.31 -3.89 -10.09
CA LYS A 197 -20.62 -4.24 -11.48
C LYS A 197 -19.92 -3.31 -12.49
N SER A 198 -19.18 -2.31 -12.00
CA SER A 198 -18.49 -1.33 -12.86
C SER A 198 -17.44 -2.01 -13.73
N PRO A 199 -17.24 -1.56 -14.97
CA PRO A 199 -16.11 -1.99 -15.80
C PRO A 199 -14.79 -1.58 -15.15
N CYS A 200 -13.71 -2.27 -15.53
CA CYS A 200 -12.36 -1.89 -15.13
C CYS A 200 -11.86 -0.74 -16.02
N GLU A 201 -11.39 0.32 -15.40
CA GLU A 201 -10.68 1.42 -16.07
C GLU A 201 -9.17 1.08 -16.10
N LEU A 202 -8.62 0.91 -17.29
CA LEU A 202 -7.18 0.84 -17.49
C LEU A 202 -6.65 2.26 -17.71
N GLN A 203 -5.94 2.78 -16.71
CA GLN A 203 -5.35 4.12 -16.79
C GLN A 203 -4.09 4.13 -17.65
N ASN A 204 -3.73 5.31 -18.18
CA ASN A 204 -2.48 5.49 -18.89
C ASN A 204 -1.29 5.06 -18.01
N PRO A 205 -0.28 4.39 -18.60
CA PRO A 205 0.90 3.96 -17.85
C PRO A 205 1.62 5.16 -17.23
N LEU A 206 2.29 4.92 -16.11
CA LEU A 206 3.16 5.89 -15.47
C LEU A 206 4.61 5.50 -15.73
N PHE A 207 5.39 6.44 -16.23
CA PHE A 207 6.84 6.33 -16.33
C PHE A 207 7.50 7.11 -15.20
N VAL A 208 8.42 6.47 -14.49
CA VAL A 208 9.15 7.12 -13.41
C VAL A 208 10.15 8.13 -13.97
N TYR A 209 10.84 7.73 -15.04
CA TYR A 209 11.84 8.56 -15.71
C TYR A 209 11.49 8.75 -17.19
N GLU A 210 11.74 9.94 -17.69
CA GLU A 210 11.71 10.34 -19.09
C GLU A 210 13.02 11.05 -19.42
N ASN A 211 13.74 10.59 -20.44
CA ASN A 211 15.06 11.14 -20.82
C ASN A 211 16.06 11.22 -19.63
N ASP A 212 16.09 10.16 -18.80
CA ASP A 212 16.96 10.03 -17.62
C ASP A 212 16.68 11.03 -16.47
N GLU A 213 15.61 11.85 -16.59
CA GLU A 213 15.11 12.73 -15.54
C GLU A 213 13.77 12.17 -14.99
N LEU A 214 13.37 12.64 -13.80
CA LEU A 214 12.04 12.33 -13.28
C LEU A 214 10.97 12.85 -14.25
N SER A 215 10.00 12.00 -14.59
CA SER A 215 8.88 12.41 -15.43
C SER A 215 8.09 13.57 -14.79
N ALA A 216 7.38 14.33 -15.59
CA ALA A 216 6.55 15.43 -15.11
C ALA A 216 5.55 14.96 -14.04
N LYS A 217 4.97 13.75 -14.20
CA LYS A 217 4.06 13.18 -13.22
C LYS A 217 4.76 12.86 -11.90
N MET A 218 5.98 12.34 -11.95
CA MET A 218 6.76 12.07 -10.73
C MET A 218 7.15 13.36 -10.00
N GLN A 219 7.52 14.40 -10.73
CA GLN A 219 7.80 15.72 -10.15
C GLN A 219 6.55 16.30 -9.47
N GLU A 220 5.37 16.18 -10.09
CA GLU A 220 4.09 16.57 -9.49
C GLU A 220 3.83 15.80 -8.17
N ILE A 221 4.02 14.46 -8.16
CA ILE A 221 3.85 13.62 -6.98
C ILE A 221 4.77 14.11 -5.86
N TYR A 222 6.06 14.29 -6.11
CA TYR A 222 7.02 14.76 -5.10
C TYR A 222 6.74 16.19 -4.62
N THR A 223 6.22 17.06 -5.48
CA THR A 223 5.84 18.44 -5.09
C THR A 223 4.58 18.42 -4.21
N THR A 224 3.65 17.50 -4.46
CA THR A 224 2.40 17.37 -3.72
C THR A 224 2.63 16.71 -2.35
N ILE A 225 3.46 15.66 -2.33
CA ILE A 225 3.78 14.88 -1.12
C ILE A 225 5.01 15.48 -0.45
N LYS A 226 4.78 16.41 0.48
CA LYS A 226 5.86 17.05 1.24
C LYS A 226 6.21 16.21 2.46
N VAL A 227 7.28 15.44 2.35
CA VAL A 227 7.74 14.52 3.40
C VAL A 227 9.22 14.77 3.71
N LYS A 228 9.53 14.92 5.00
CA LYS A 228 10.88 14.94 5.53
C LYS A 228 11.16 13.65 6.29
N SER A 229 12.20 12.93 5.86
CA SER A 229 12.66 11.71 6.54
C SER A 229 13.67 12.04 7.62
N VAL A 230 13.55 11.37 8.76
CA VAL A 230 14.50 11.40 9.87
C VAL A 230 14.88 9.95 10.19
N ASP A 231 16.16 9.66 10.19
CA ASP A 231 16.67 8.34 10.53
C ASP A 231 16.86 8.19 12.05
N LEU A 232 16.50 7.00 12.57
CA LEU A 232 16.85 6.55 13.93
C LEU A 232 18.25 5.99 13.97
#